data_df16f95c5111a34d0718d020ede8c79a
#
_entry.id   df16f95c5111a34d0718d020ede8c79a
#
_cell.length_a   1.000
_cell.length_b   1.000
_cell.length_c   1.000
_cell.angle_alpha   90.00
_cell.angle_beta   90.00
_cell.angle_gamma   90.00
#
_symmetry.space_group_name_H-M   'P 1'
#
loop_
_entity.id
_entity.type
_entity.pdbx_description
1 polymer ?
#
loop_
_entity_poly.entity_id
_entity_poly.type
_entity_poly.pdbx_seq_one_letter_code
_entity_poly.pdbx_strand_id
1 'polypeptide(L)'
;VIAETEAYKLLVADEKINQLFNQFRGKEFPGGYKQGIFTYDIPEKPMNMKQKELAPFARIYSTYEAPHDYADDNVIVMEQRITVNFWCKNAKQADQIAKRIDTVLESGGFERYTANEKPRYMDSDIGLLMNVRKYRFFDWSDLEEERKEINV
;
A
#
# COMPACT_ATOMS: atom_id res chain seq x y z
N VAL A 1 2.84 5.43 14.80
CA VAL A 1 3.13 4.88 13.46
C VAL A 1 1.92 5.04 12.57
N ILE A 2 2.14 5.43 11.34
CA ILE A 2 1.11 5.52 10.30
C ILE A 2 1.31 4.35 9.34
N ALA A 3 0.33 3.45 9.28
CA ALA A 3 0.45 2.19 8.55
C ALA A 3 0.72 2.40 7.06
N GLU A 4 0.02 3.33 6.41
CA GLU A 4 0.23 3.58 4.98
C GLU A 4 1.63 4.11 4.68
N THR A 5 2.21 4.88 5.59
CA THR A 5 3.60 5.36 5.46
C THR A 5 4.58 4.20 5.61
N GLU A 6 4.37 3.32 6.58
CA GLU A 6 5.23 2.14 6.77
C GLU A 6 5.15 1.19 5.57
N ALA A 7 3.95 0.95 5.05
CA ALA A 7 3.79 0.15 3.85
C ALA A 7 4.51 0.76 2.65
N TYR A 8 4.40 2.07 2.47
CA TYR A 8 5.10 2.79 1.41
C TYR A 8 6.62 2.58 1.50
N LYS A 9 7.18 2.77 2.70
CA LYS A 9 8.63 2.60 2.91
C LYS A 9 9.08 1.19 2.56
N LEU A 10 8.33 0.18 2.97
CA LEU A 10 8.66 -1.22 2.67
C LEU A 10 8.63 -1.50 1.17
N LEU A 11 7.61 -1.02 0.48
CA LEU A 11 7.43 -1.29 -0.95
C LEU A 11 8.47 -0.56 -1.81
N VAL A 12 8.77 0.71 -1.52
CA VAL A 12 9.74 1.46 -2.32
C VAL A 12 11.18 0.98 -2.08
N ALA A 13 11.45 0.38 -0.93
CA ALA A 13 12.76 -0.18 -0.62
C ALA A 13 12.99 -1.56 -1.25
N ASP A 14 11.95 -2.22 -1.72
CA ASP A 14 12.04 -3.56 -2.27
C ASP A 14 12.54 -3.54 -3.71
N GLU A 15 13.72 -4.10 -3.95
CA GLU A 15 14.32 -4.11 -5.28
C GLU A 15 13.51 -4.91 -6.30
N LYS A 16 12.89 -6.00 -5.87
CA LYS A 16 12.11 -6.85 -6.77
C LYS A 16 10.84 -6.14 -7.26
N ILE A 17 10.17 -5.38 -6.40
CA ILE A 17 9.03 -4.54 -6.82
C ILE A 17 9.50 -3.51 -7.84
N ASN A 18 10.63 -2.85 -7.58
CA ASN A 18 11.21 -1.87 -8.50
C ASN A 18 11.48 -2.50 -9.87
N GLN A 19 12.10 -3.66 -9.87
CA GLN A 19 12.40 -4.41 -11.11
C GLN A 19 11.12 -4.79 -11.86
N LEU A 20 10.12 -5.34 -11.17
CA LEU A 20 8.86 -5.73 -11.79
C LEU A 20 8.15 -4.54 -12.42
N PHE A 21 8.04 -3.44 -11.69
CA PHE A 21 7.35 -2.25 -12.18
C PHE A 21 8.07 -1.66 -13.41
N ASN A 22 9.40 -1.51 -13.32
CA ASN A 22 10.18 -0.94 -14.41
C ASN A 22 10.22 -1.87 -15.63
N GLN A 23 10.31 -3.18 -15.40
CA GLN A 23 10.30 -4.17 -16.47
C GLN A 23 8.97 -4.19 -17.23
N PHE A 24 7.85 -4.18 -16.50
CA PHE A 24 6.53 -4.19 -17.11
C PHE A 24 6.20 -2.88 -17.81
N ARG A 25 6.74 -1.77 -17.32
CA ARG A 25 6.59 -0.44 -17.94
C ARG A 25 7.52 -0.27 -19.15
N GLY A 26 8.68 -0.91 -19.11
CA GLY A 26 9.73 -0.74 -20.10
C GLY A 26 10.62 0.48 -19.88
N LYS A 27 10.46 1.18 -18.76
CA LYS A 27 11.22 2.37 -18.40
C LYS A 27 11.00 2.70 -16.92
N GLU A 28 11.78 3.63 -16.39
CA GLU A 28 11.56 4.16 -15.05
C GLU A 28 10.36 5.11 -15.04
N PHE A 29 9.72 5.25 -13.88
CA PHE A 29 8.63 6.19 -13.71
C PHE A 29 9.19 7.62 -13.72
N PRO A 30 8.53 8.58 -14.40
CA PRO A 30 9.06 9.94 -14.53
C PRO A 30 8.99 10.73 -13.22
N GLY A 31 9.68 11.89 -13.18
CA GLY A 31 9.59 12.82 -12.06
C GLY A 31 10.35 12.42 -10.80
N GLY A 32 11.29 11.48 -10.90
CA GLY A 32 12.04 10.99 -9.74
C GLY A 32 11.30 9.95 -8.90
N TYR A 33 10.11 9.54 -9.29
CA TYR A 33 9.35 8.46 -8.65
C TYR A 33 9.75 7.13 -9.27
N LYS A 34 10.78 6.50 -8.74
CA LYS A 34 11.43 5.33 -9.35
C LYS A 34 10.49 4.20 -9.71
N GLN A 35 9.50 3.91 -8.86
CA GLN A 35 8.59 2.77 -9.02
C GLN A 35 7.21 3.16 -9.52
N GLY A 36 6.80 4.39 -9.30
CA GLY A 36 5.42 4.81 -9.50
C GLY A 36 4.51 4.40 -8.36
N ILE A 37 5.02 4.42 -7.12
CA ILE A 37 4.26 4.11 -5.90
C ILE A 37 4.03 5.39 -5.12
N PHE A 38 2.78 5.62 -4.72
CA PHE A 38 2.37 6.86 -4.06
C PHE A 38 1.54 6.56 -2.81
N THR A 39 1.51 7.52 -1.88
CA THR A 39 0.56 7.50 -0.77
C THR A 39 -0.64 8.38 -1.12
N TYR A 40 -1.83 7.91 -0.74
CA TYR A 40 -3.14 8.56 -0.90
C TYR A 40 -3.60 8.63 -2.34
N ASP A 41 -2.97 9.41 -3.18
CA ASP A 41 -3.43 9.59 -4.56
C ASP A 41 -2.27 9.63 -5.55
N ILE A 42 -2.56 9.31 -6.79
CA ILE A 42 -1.58 9.43 -7.87
C ILE A 42 -1.65 10.85 -8.41
N PRO A 43 -0.52 11.58 -8.45
CA PRO A 43 -0.54 12.97 -8.86
C PRO A 43 -1.08 13.17 -10.27
N GLU A 44 -1.98 14.13 -10.43
CA GLU A 44 -2.52 14.52 -11.72
C GLU A 44 -2.02 15.91 -12.14
N LYS A 45 -1.41 16.64 -11.21
CA LYS A 45 -0.83 17.96 -11.46
C LYS A 45 0.56 18.10 -10.83
N PRO A 46 1.48 18.86 -11.41
CA PRO A 46 1.40 19.59 -12.67
C PRO A 46 1.32 18.71 -13.92
N MET A 47 1.70 17.43 -13.80
CA MET A 47 1.57 16.44 -14.87
C MET A 47 0.67 15.29 -14.37
N ASN A 48 -0.24 14.85 -15.23
CA ASN A 48 -1.04 13.67 -14.90
C ASN A 48 -0.18 12.41 -14.96
N MET A 49 0.08 11.82 -13.80
CA MET A 49 0.88 10.59 -13.69
C MET A 49 0.04 9.32 -13.76
N LYS A 50 -1.29 9.46 -13.76
CA LYS A 50 -2.21 8.34 -13.91
C LYS A 50 -2.54 8.13 -15.39
N GLN A 51 -1.57 7.62 -16.13
CA GLN A 51 -1.67 7.38 -17.56
C GLN A 51 -1.34 5.94 -17.91
N LYS A 52 -2.01 5.41 -18.92
CA LYS A 52 -1.85 4.02 -19.35
C LYS A 52 -0.38 3.67 -19.66
N GLU A 53 0.34 4.61 -20.28
CA GLU A 53 1.73 4.43 -20.68
C GLU A 53 2.69 4.32 -19.49
N LEU A 54 2.27 4.80 -18.33
CA LEU A 54 3.10 4.79 -17.12
C LEU A 54 2.84 3.56 -16.22
N ALA A 55 1.90 2.69 -16.59
CA ALA A 55 1.59 1.50 -15.81
C ALA A 55 2.75 0.49 -15.86
N PRO A 56 3.01 -0.23 -14.77
CA PRO A 56 2.23 -0.24 -13.55
C PRO A 56 2.55 0.92 -12.60
N PHE A 57 1.58 1.32 -11.81
CA PHE A 57 1.72 2.28 -10.73
C PHE A 57 0.74 1.91 -9.61
N ALA A 58 1.00 2.43 -8.41
CA ALA A 58 0.24 2.04 -7.22
C ALA A 58 0.02 3.20 -6.26
N ARG A 59 -1.04 3.10 -5.46
CA ARG A 59 -1.27 4.02 -4.34
C ARG A 59 -1.64 3.23 -3.09
N ILE A 60 -1.30 3.79 -1.94
CA ILE A 60 -1.57 3.21 -0.63
C ILE A 60 -2.34 4.24 0.19
N TYR A 61 -3.46 3.86 0.77
CA TYR A 61 -4.23 4.77 1.62
C TYR A 61 -4.86 4.05 2.80
N SER A 62 -5.22 4.83 3.82
CA SER A 62 -5.83 4.32 5.05
C SER A 62 -7.33 4.10 4.85
N THR A 63 -7.85 2.99 5.36
CA THR A 63 -9.27 2.67 5.28
C THR A 63 -9.92 2.44 6.64
N TYR A 64 -9.12 2.29 7.71
CA TYR A 64 -9.66 2.01 9.04
C TYR A 64 -8.60 2.29 10.09
N GLU A 65 -9.02 2.84 11.22
CA GLU A 65 -8.16 3.04 12.36
C GLU A 65 -9.00 3.03 13.62
N ALA A 66 -8.72 2.10 14.55
CA ALA A 66 -9.47 1.99 15.79
C ALA A 66 -8.68 1.23 16.86
N PRO A 67 -9.00 1.46 18.14
CA PRO A 67 -8.50 0.61 19.22
C PRO A 67 -8.93 -0.83 19.00
N HIS A 68 -8.04 -1.79 19.20
CA HIS A 68 -8.33 -3.20 19.00
C HIS A 68 -8.37 -3.98 20.30
N ASP A 69 -7.45 -3.68 21.24
CA ASP A 69 -7.34 -4.45 22.48
C ASP A 69 -7.17 -3.51 23.68
N TYR A 70 -7.56 -4.00 24.86
CA TYR A 70 -7.57 -3.21 26.09
C TYR A 70 -6.99 -4.03 27.25
N ALA A 71 -6.26 -3.34 28.13
CA ALA A 71 -5.83 -3.88 29.41
C ALA A 71 -6.13 -2.85 30.49
N ASP A 72 -6.89 -3.25 31.55
CA ASP A 72 -7.30 -2.36 32.64
C ASP A 72 -7.95 -1.05 32.15
N ASP A 73 -8.88 -1.17 31.20
CA ASP A 73 -9.57 -0.06 30.53
C ASP A 73 -8.68 0.87 29.73
N ASN A 74 -7.41 0.49 29.50
CA ASN A 74 -6.49 1.25 28.67
C ASN A 74 -6.28 0.54 27.32
N VAL A 75 -6.23 1.33 26.26
CA VAL A 75 -5.92 0.82 24.92
C VAL A 75 -4.46 0.39 24.89
N ILE A 76 -4.20 -0.85 24.44
CA ILE A 76 -2.84 -1.38 24.33
C ILE A 76 -2.40 -1.59 22.88
N VAL A 77 -3.32 -1.58 21.93
CA VAL A 77 -2.99 -1.72 20.51
C VAL A 77 -3.99 -0.96 19.65
N MET A 78 -3.49 -0.35 18.60
CA MET A 78 -4.31 0.27 17.55
C MET A 78 -4.30 -0.61 16.31
N GLU A 79 -5.48 -0.94 15.82
CA GLU A 79 -5.59 -1.61 14.52
C GLU A 79 -5.70 -0.56 13.43
N GLN A 80 -4.85 -0.67 12.42
CA GLN A 80 -4.92 0.16 11.23
C GLN A 80 -5.10 -0.74 10.01
N ARG A 81 -5.92 -0.31 9.07
CA ARG A 81 -6.12 -1.02 7.82
C ARG A 81 -5.79 -0.11 6.66
N ILE A 82 -5.14 -0.69 5.67
CA ILE A 82 -4.75 0.03 4.45
C ILE A 82 -5.28 -0.70 3.23
N THR A 83 -5.42 0.04 2.16
CA THR A 83 -5.69 -0.52 0.84
C THR A 83 -4.53 -0.14 -0.09
N VAL A 84 -4.05 -1.12 -0.83
CA VAL A 84 -3.11 -0.92 -1.92
C VAL A 84 -3.87 -1.13 -3.22
N ASN A 85 -3.98 -0.07 -4.00
CA ASN A 85 -4.48 -0.16 -5.36
C ASN A 85 -3.29 -0.13 -6.31
N PHE A 86 -3.26 -1.03 -7.29
CA PHE A 86 -2.27 -0.90 -8.35
C PHE A 86 -2.91 -1.19 -9.70
N TRP A 87 -2.44 -0.49 -10.71
CA TRP A 87 -2.91 -0.60 -12.09
C TRP A 87 -1.84 -1.28 -12.93
N CYS A 88 -2.25 -2.25 -13.74
CA CYS A 88 -1.35 -2.98 -14.62
C CYS A 88 -2.08 -3.34 -15.91
N LYS A 89 -1.37 -3.93 -16.86
CA LYS A 89 -1.92 -4.15 -18.20
C LYS A 89 -2.67 -5.47 -18.37
N ASN A 90 -2.32 -6.49 -17.57
CA ASN A 90 -2.92 -7.82 -17.73
C ASN A 90 -2.85 -8.64 -16.43
N ALA A 91 -3.50 -9.79 -16.46
CA ALA A 91 -3.61 -10.67 -15.30
C ALA A 91 -2.27 -11.27 -14.85
N LYS A 92 -1.36 -11.52 -15.79
CA LYS A 92 -0.03 -12.05 -15.45
C LYS A 92 0.77 -11.05 -14.62
N GLN A 93 0.76 -9.78 -15.05
CA GLN A 93 1.38 -8.70 -14.27
C GLN A 93 0.73 -8.55 -12.90
N ALA A 94 -0.61 -8.59 -12.84
CA ALA A 94 -1.35 -8.51 -11.60
C ALA A 94 -0.94 -9.60 -10.61
N ASP A 95 -0.81 -10.84 -11.07
CA ASP A 95 -0.44 -11.97 -10.24
C ASP A 95 0.97 -11.80 -9.65
N GLN A 96 1.93 -11.44 -10.46
CA GLN A 96 3.32 -11.28 -10.02
C GLN A 96 3.48 -10.12 -9.05
N ILE A 97 2.86 -8.99 -9.34
CA ILE A 97 2.91 -7.80 -8.47
C ILE A 97 2.23 -8.09 -7.13
N ALA A 98 1.03 -8.67 -7.17
CA ALA A 98 0.27 -8.98 -5.97
C ALA A 98 1.01 -9.90 -5.01
N LYS A 99 1.61 -10.96 -5.54
CA LYS A 99 2.39 -11.90 -4.73
C LYS A 99 3.58 -11.23 -4.06
N ARG A 100 4.25 -10.35 -4.79
CA ARG A 100 5.41 -9.65 -4.21
C ARG A 100 4.99 -8.64 -3.15
N ILE A 101 3.92 -7.90 -3.39
CA ILE A 101 3.36 -6.97 -2.39
C ILE A 101 3.01 -7.73 -1.11
N ASP A 102 2.32 -8.88 -1.22
CA ASP A 102 1.97 -9.70 -0.07
C ASP A 102 3.22 -10.10 0.72
N THR A 103 4.23 -10.62 0.04
CA THR A 103 5.47 -11.06 0.69
C THR A 103 6.16 -9.93 1.43
N VAL A 104 6.29 -8.77 0.81
CA VAL A 104 6.98 -7.63 1.40
C VAL A 104 6.21 -7.08 2.61
N LEU A 105 4.90 -6.89 2.47
CA LEU A 105 4.10 -6.34 3.56
C LEU A 105 3.95 -7.32 4.71
N GLU A 106 3.80 -8.62 4.45
CA GLU A 106 3.76 -9.64 5.50
C GLU A 106 5.06 -9.66 6.31
N SER A 107 6.20 -9.48 5.66
CA SER A 107 7.49 -9.42 6.35
C SER A 107 7.59 -8.22 7.29
N GLY A 108 6.82 -7.16 7.03
CA GLY A 108 6.75 -5.96 7.85
C GLY A 108 5.61 -5.95 8.87
N GLY A 109 4.94 -7.08 9.08
CA GLY A 109 3.89 -7.18 10.10
C GLY A 109 2.48 -6.89 9.60
N PHE A 110 2.29 -6.72 8.30
CA PHE A 110 0.96 -6.54 7.72
C PHE A 110 0.31 -7.90 7.47
N GLU A 111 -0.97 -8.00 7.78
CA GLU A 111 -1.76 -9.20 7.50
C GLU A 111 -2.78 -8.89 6.41
N ARG A 112 -2.76 -9.66 5.33
CA ARG A 112 -3.79 -9.55 4.32
C ARG A 112 -5.10 -10.12 4.87
N TYR A 113 -6.22 -9.41 4.64
CA TYR A 113 -7.52 -9.91 5.05
C TYR A 113 -8.51 -9.95 3.89
N THR A 114 -9.54 -10.79 4.02
CA THR A 114 -10.58 -10.92 3.01
C THR A 114 -11.59 -9.78 3.14
N ALA A 115 -11.88 -9.12 2.02
CA ALA A 115 -12.93 -8.13 1.93
C ALA A 115 -13.93 -8.57 0.85
N ASN A 116 -15.20 -8.22 1.04
CA ASN A 116 -16.27 -8.56 0.09
C ASN A 116 -16.25 -7.63 -1.13
N GLU A 117 -15.08 -7.51 -1.76
CA GLU A 117 -14.88 -6.65 -2.91
C GLU A 117 -14.22 -7.42 -4.04
N LYS A 118 -14.40 -6.93 -5.25
CA LYS A 118 -13.69 -7.48 -6.40
C LYS A 118 -12.20 -7.26 -6.21
N PRO A 119 -11.37 -8.33 -6.24
CA PRO A 119 -9.92 -8.17 -6.07
C PRO A 119 -9.27 -7.43 -7.25
N ARG A 120 -9.90 -7.46 -8.41
CA ARG A 120 -9.46 -6.71 -9.58
C ARG A 120 -10.61 -6.52 -10.55
N TYR A 121 -10.54 -5.42 -11.29
CA TYR A 121 -11.52 -5.12 -12.34
C TYR A 121 -10.91 -4.17 -13.37
N MET A 122 -11.54 -4.11 -14.53
CA MET A 122 -11.08 -3.19 -15.58
C MET A 122 -11.51 -1.76 -15.22
N ASP A 123 -10.53 -0.87 -15.10
CA ASP A 123 -10.76 0.56 -14.97
C ASP A 123 -10.93 1.13 -16.38
N SER A 124 -12.19 1.30 -16.82
CA SER A 124 -12.51 1.70 -18.18
C SER A 124 -12.07 3.12 -18.52
N ASP A 125 -11.91 3.99 -17.51
CA ASP A 125 -11.47 5.36 -17.74
C ASP A 125 -10.03 5.44 -18.23
N ILE A 126 -9.20 4.49 -17.85
CA ILE A 126 -7.78 4.48 -18.21
C ILE A 126 -7.40 3.24 -19.05
N GLY A 127 -8.27 2.25 -19.13
CA GLY A 127 -8.01 1.01 -19.89
C GLY A 127 -6.97 0.10 -19.26
N LEU A 128 -6.90 0.08 -17.95
CA LEU A 128 -5.97 -0.75 -17.17
C LEU A 128 -6.73 -1.64 -16.20
N LEU A 129 -6.11 -2.74 -15.84
CA LEU A 129 -6.60 -3.62 -14.79
C LEU A 129 -6.25 -3.03 -13.43
N MET A 130 -7.26 -2.66 -12.64
CA MET A 130 -7.06 -2.10 -11.30
C MET A 130 -7.22 -3.20 -10.27
N ASN A 131 -6.26 -3.30 -9.36
CA ASN A 131 -6.19 -4.32 -8.34
C ASN A 131 -6.38 -3.71 -6.96
N VAL A 132 -7.08 -4.42 -6.09
CA VAL A 132 -7.37 -3.99 -4.72
C VAL A 132 -6.83 -5.05 -3.77
N ARG A 133 -5.92 -4.66 -2.88
CA ARG A 133 -5.40 -5.54 -1.84
C ARG A 133 -5.48 -4.85 -0.50
N LYS A 134 -6.01 -5.54 0.49
CA LYS A 134 -6.27 -4.97 1.81
C LYS A 134 -5.46 -5.68 2.88
N TYR A 135 -4.87 -4.88 3.77
CA TYR A 135 -4.02 -5.35 4.85
C TYR A 135 -4.39 -4.66 6.14
N ARG A 136 -4.18 -5.36 7.27
CA ARG A 136 -4.29 -4.78 8.59
C ARG A 136 -2.94 -4.81 9.29
N PHE A 137 -2.76 -3.88 10.19
CA PHE A 137 -1.52 -3.67 10.92
C PHE A 137 -1.86 -3.32 12.36
N PHE A 138 -1.19 -3.96 13.31
CA PHE A 138 -1.41 -3.72 14.73
C PHE A 138 -0.21 -2.97 15.30
N ASP A 139 -0.46 -1.77 15.79
CA ASP A 139 0.56 -0.90 16.37
C ASP A 139 0.48 -0.94 17.88
N TRP A 140 1.53 -1.48 18.51
CA TRP A 140 1.63 -1.64 19.95
C TRP A 140 2.49 -0.56 20.60
N SER A 141 3.53 -0.10 19.90
CA SER A 141 4.64 0.62 20.51
C SER A 141 4.34 2.08 20.83
N ASP A 142 3.65 2.79 19.94
CA ASP A 142 3.44 4.23 20.09
C ASP A 142 2.57 4.56 21.30
N LEU A 143 1.59 3.72 21.61
CA LEU A 143 0.72 3.94 22.77
C LEU A 143 1.48 3.79 24.09
N GLU A 144 2.41 2.85 24.16
CA GLU A 144 3.23 2.67 25.35
C GLU A 144 4.16 3.87 25.60
N GLU A 145 4.76 4.41 24.54
CA GLU A 145 5.62 5.58 24.63
C GLU A 145 4.84 6.82 25.08
N GLU A 146 3.68 7.07 24.51
CA GLU A 146 2.80 8.18 24.90
C GLU A 146 2.40 8.10 26.36
N ARG A 147 2.08 6.90 26.86
CA ARG A 147 1.73 6.70 28.27
C ARG A 147 2.91 6.99 29.20
N LYS A 148 4.11 6.60 28.80
CA LYS A 148 5.32 6.88 29.57
C LYS A 148 5.56 8.39 29.69
N GLU A 149 5.36 9.14 28.62
CA GLU A 149 5.52 10.61 28.64
C GLU A 149 4.53 11.28 29.58
N ILE A 150 3.28 10.83 29.60
CA ILE A 150 2.23 11.40 30.45
C ILE A 150 2.48 11.07 31.92
N ASN A 151 3.01 9.90 32.26
CA ASN A 151 3.18 9.40 33.59
C ASN A 151 4.54 9.74 34.24
N VAL A 152 5.37 10.47 33.57
CA VAL A 152 6.64 10.98 34.07
C VAL A 152 6.43 12.34 34.81
#